data_7569d9c0fdfd7fbf929e321bfb99dee2
#
_entry.id   7569d9c0fdfd7fbf929e321bfb99dee2
#
_cell.length_a   1.000
_cell.length_b   1.000
_cell.length_c   1.000
_cell.angle_alpha   90.00
_cell.angle_beta   90.00
_cell.angle_gamma   90.00
#
_symmetry.space_group_name_H-M   'P 1'
#
loop_
_entity.id
_entity.type
_entity.pdbx_description
1 polymer ?
#
loop_
_entity_poly.entity_id
_entity_poly.type
_entity_poly.pdbx_seq_one_letter_code
_entity_poly.pdbx_strand_id
1 'polypeptide(L)'
;MLVCTSMESKKTVLNGFKSKILIITYYWPPSGGSGVQRWMYFAKYLKKLGYLPFVITVDESKASYPVLDHTLNEEIKDLKVIKTGTFEPLKWYSRIITGDKKIGIPQGEVKTNNLFMKLAAYIRGNFFVPDARIGWIKFAYRAAFDLIKEEKIKKIITTGPPHSTHLVALRLRKHYDFNWWVDLRDPWTDIFYNTSLYRSKKTVSRDERLEKQVIQNANGVITSADGIFINKLKLKAPNQKFVTLPN
;
A
#
# COMPACT_ATOMS: atom_id res chain seq x y z
N MET A 1 -38.94 26.99 -8.57
CA MET A 1 -37.91 27.86 -7.99
C MET A 1 -37.35 27.21 -6.72
N LEU A 2 -36.67 26.09 -6.82
CA LEU A 2 -36.11 25.32 -5.67
C LEU A 2 -35.13 24.22 -6.14
N VAL A 3 -34.02 24.57 -6.77
CA VAL A 3 -32.94 23.60 -7.12
C VAL A 3 -31.55 24.24 -7.08
N CYS A 4 -31.35 25.39 -6.42
CA CYS A 4 -30.07 26.09 -6.43
C CYS A 4 -29.28 26.07 -5.11
N THR A 5 -29.78 25.44 -4.03
CA THR A 5 -29.18 25.53 -2.68
C THR A 5 -28.26 24.38 -2.29
N SER A 6 -28.20 23.31 -3.07
CA SER A 6 -27.37 22.16 -2.69
C SER A 6 -25.92 22.16 -3.23
N MET A 7 -25.60 23.02 -4.19
CA MET A 7 -24.25 23.11 -4.77
C MET A 7 -23.32 24.09 -4.04
N GLU A 8 -23.87 25.10 -3.37
CA GLU A 8 -23.04 26.08 -2.64
C GLU A 8 -22.49 25.55 -1.31
N SER A 9 -23.23 24.65 -0.64
CA SER A 9 -22.76 24.11 0.65
C SER A 9 -21.50 23.19 0.51
N LYS A 10 -21.32 22.54 -0.65
CA LYS A 10 -20.12 21.74 -0.94
C LYS A 10 -18.88 22.56 -1.29
N LYS A 11 -19.05 23.78 -1.79
CA LYS A 11 -17.92 24.67 -2.11
C LYS A 11 -17.32 25.35 -0.88
N THR A 12 -18.12 25.62 0.12
CA THR A 12 -17.69 26.40 1.32
C THR A 12 -16.82 25.58 2.28
N VAL A 13 -16.97 24.25 2.32
CA VAL A 13 -16.13 23.37 3.20
C VAL A 13 -14.72 23.16 2.66
N LEU A 14 -14.47 23.45 1.38
CA LEU A 14 -13.15 23.24 0.75
C LEU A 14 -12.18 24.42 0.89
N ASN A 15 -12.64 25.60 1.28
CA ASN A 15 -11.81 26.81 1.35
C ASN A 15 -10.88 26.91 2.56
N GLY A 16 -10.91 25.92 3.49
CA GLY A 16 -10.05 25.90 4.68
C GLY A 16 -8.82 24.97 4.58
N PHE A 17 -8.75 24.07 3.60
CA PHE A 17 -7.66 23.10 3.50
C PHE A 17 -6.56 23.54 2.54
N LYS A 18 -5.27 23.37 2.95
CA LYS A 18 -4.08 23.70 2.14
C LYS A 18 -4.03 22.90 0.83
N SER A 19 -4.30 21.59 0.88
CA SER A 19 -4.43 20.73 -0.30
C SER A 19 -5.00 19.35 0.06
N LYS A 20 -5.48 18.64 -0.95
CA LYS A 20 -5.92 17.24 -0.86
C LYS A 20 -4.74 16.30 -1.03
N ILE A 21 -4.68 15.25 -0.22
CA ILE A 21 -3.64 14.21 -0.27
C ILE A 21 -4.32 12.85 -0.32
N LEU A 22 -3.96 12.01 -1.30
CA LEU A 22 -4.42 10.64 -1.39
C LEU A 22 -3.35 9.72 -0.79
N ILE A 23 -3.73 8.93 0.20
CA ILE A 23 -2.93 7.87 0.80
C ILE A 23 -3.47 6.54 0.31
N ILE A 24 -2.63 5.74 -0.34
CA ILE A 24 -2.98 4.39 -0.81
C ILE A 24 -2.24 3.40 0.07
N THR A 25 -2.99 2.58 0.81
CA THR A 25 -2.45 1.58 1.74
C THR A 25 -3.35 0.35 1.79
N TYR A 26 -2.76 -0.84 1.77
CA TYR A 26 -3.53 -2.07 1.94
C TYR A 26 -3.93 -2.28 3.40
N TYR A 27 -2.99 -2.10 4.33
CA TYR A 27 -3.23 -2.28 5.77
C TYR A 27 -3.70 -0.96 6.39
N TRP A 28 -4.94 -0.98 6.87
CA TRP A 28 -5.60 0.15 7.52
C TRP A 28 -6.54 -0.37 8.62
N PRO A 29 -6.89 0.40 9.66
CA PRO A 29 -7.85 -0.06 10.65
C PRO A 29 -9.12 -0.68 10.02
N PRO A 30 -9.61 -1.83 10.53
CA PRO A 30 -9.24 -2.49 11.77
C PRO A 30 -8.05 -3.47 11.71
N SER A 31 -7.20 -3.44 10.67
CA SER A 31 -5.96 -4.19 10.72
C SER A 31 -5.07 -3.65 11.84
N GLY A 32 -4.49 -4.55 12.63
CA GLY A 32 -3.52 -4.19 13.67
C GLY A 32 -2.08 -4.13 13.16
N GLY A 33 -1.20 -3.69 14.04
CA GLY A 33 0.25 -3.64 13.84
C GLY A 33 0.84 -2.24 13.64
N SER A 34 2.14 -2.11 13.90
CA SER A 34 2.87 -0.83 13.88
C SER A 34 2.77 -0.08 12.55
N GLY A 35 2.81 -0.82 11.45
CA GLY A 35 2.71 -0.23 10.12
C GLY A 35 1.36 0.40 9.80
N VAL A 36 0.28 -0.06 10.44
CA VAL A 36 -1.06 0.53 10.34
C VAL A 36 -1.10 1.83 11.12
N GLN A 37 -0.64 1.81 12.37
CA GLN A 37 -0.64 2.97 13.25
C GLN A 37 0.14 4.14 12.66
N ARG A 38 1.29 3.88 12.03
CA ARG A 38 2.11 4.90 11.38
C ARG A 38 1.28 5.78 10.43
N TRP A 39 0.63 5.19 9.43
CA TRP A 39 -0.10 5.97 8.44
C TRP A 39 -1.45 6.46 8.93
N MET A 40 -2.06 5.77 9.88
CA MET A 40 -3.23 6.28 10.59
C MET A 40 -2.92 7.60 11.30
N TYR A 41 -1.84 7.64 12.10
CA TYR A 41 -1.43 8.87 12.78
C TYR A 41 -0.96 9.95 11.81
N PHE A 42 -0.20 9.60 10.76
CA PHE A 42 0.18 10.58 9.75
C PHE A 42 -1.03 11.21 9.07
N ALA A 43 -2.07 10.45 8.75
CA ALA A 43 -3.30 10.99 8.18
C ALA A 43 -4.01 11.95 9.16
N LYS A 44 -4.06 11.59 10.45
CA LYS A 44 -4.61 12.49 11.50
C LYS A 44 -3.81 13.79 11.62
N TYR A 45 -2.47 13.70 11.65
CA TYR A 45 -1.61 14.88 11.73
C TYR A 45 -1.68 15.74 10.47
N LEU A 46 -1.74 15.15 9.29
CA LEU A 46 -1.96 15.89 8.04
C LEU A 46 -3.27 16.69 8.11
N LYS A 47 -4.36 16.09 8.65
CA LYS A 47 -5.62 16.80 8.86
C LYS A 47 -5.47 17.97 9.84
N LYS A 48 -4.79 17.76 10.97
CA LYS A 48 -4.49 18.83 11.94
C LYS A 48 -3.65 19.95 11.34
N LEU A 49 -2.76 19.64 10.41
CA LEU A 49 -1.93 20.61 9.69
C LEU A 49 -2.68 21.33 8.55
N GLY A 50 -3.98 21.09 8.39
CA GLY A 50 -4.82 21.74 7.40
C GLY A 50 -4.79 21.11 6.03
N TYR A 51 -4.37 19.84 5.89
CA TYR A 51 -4.54 19.06 4.68
C TYR A 51 -5.83 18.24 4.74
N LEU A 52 -6.35 17.85 3.57
CA LEU A 52 -7.50 16.96 3.48
C LEU A 52 -7.05 15.58 3.00
N PRO A 53 -6.78 14.63 3.91
CA PRO A 53 -6.38 13.28 3.56
C PRO A 53 -7.59 12.45 3.10
N PHE A 54 -7.42 11.76 1.97
CA PHE A 54 -8.25 10.67 1.50
C PHE A 54 -7.45 9.38 1.61
N VAL A 55 -8.06 8.32 2.07
CA VAL A 55 -7.41 7.01 2.20
C VAL A 55 -8.12 5.99 1.32
N ILE A 56 -7.38 5.30 0.47
CA ILE A 56 -7.87 4.12 -0.24
C ILE A 56 -7.24 2.89 0.40
N THR A 57 -8.10 1.96 0.81
CA THR A 57 -7.70 0.70 1.43
C THR A 57 -8.59 -0.45 0.96
N VAL A 58 -8.26 -1.66 1.39
CA VAL A 58 -9.10 -2.84 1.13
C VAL A 58 -10.22 -2.93 2.17
N ASP A 59 -11.37 -3.46 1.76
CA ASP A 59 -12.47 -3.82 2.64
C ASP A 59 -12.04 -4.99 3.55
N GLU A 60 -12.11 -4.81 4.85
CA GLU A 60 -11.69 -5.80 5.86
C GLU A 60 -12.41 -7.14 5.73
N SER A 61 -13.65 -7.15 5.27
CA SER A 61 -14.41 -8.39 5.04
C SER A 61 -13.83 -9.25 3.92
N LYS A 62 -13.09 -8.61 2.98
CA LYS A 62 -12.46 -9.24 1.82
C LYS A 62 -10.96 -9.44 2.00
N ALA A 63 -10.35 -8.69 2.89
CA ALA A 63 -8.92 -8.69 3.15
C ALA A 63 -8.44 -9.97 3.86
N SER A 64 -7.14 -10.23 3.78
CA SER A 64 -6.44 -11.23 4.60
C SER A 64 -5.55 -10.52 5.62
N TYR A 65 -6.18 -9.87 6.60
CA TYR A 65 -5.44 -9.24 7.68
C TYR A 65 -4.94 -10.30 8.67
N PRO A 66 -3.66 -10.26 9.06
CA PRO A 66 -3.10 -11.22 10.01
C PRO A 66 -3.58 -10.97 11.44
N VAL A 67 -3.83 -9.70 11.78
CA VAL A 67 -4.28 -9.25 13.11
C VAL A 67 -5.37 -8.21 12.93
N LEU A 68 -6.40 -8.26 13.74
CA LEU A 68 -7.46 -7.27 13.81
C LEU A 68 -7.40 -6.54 15.16
N ASP A 69 -7.53 -5.22 15.10
CA ASP A 69 -7.65 -4.34 16.26
C ASP A 69 -8.75 -3.31 16.00
N HIS A 70 -9.94 -3.63 16.49
CA HIS A 70 -11.11 -2.79 16.28
C HIS A 70 -11.09 -1.50 17.12
N THR A 71 -10.21 -1.39 18.11
CA THR A 71 -10.08 -0.17 18.92
C THR A 71 -9.57 1.01 18.06
N LEU A 72 -8.80 0.72 17.01
CA LEU A 72 -8.29 1.72 16.08
C LEU A 72 -9.39 2.38 15.22
N ASN A 73 -10.60 1.82 15.15
CA ASN A 73 -11.68 2.40 14.35
C ASN A 73 -12.11 3.77 14.88
N GLU A 74 -12.03 3.97 16.19
CA GLU A 74 -12.35 5.27 16.82
C GLU A 74 -11.41 6.37 16.34
N GLU A 75 -10.15 6.03 16.10
CA GLU A 75 -9.09 6.95 15.71
C GLU A 75 -9.25 7.49 14.28
N ILE A 76 -10.03 6.80 13.44
CA ILE A 76 -10.19 7.13 12.01
C ILE A 76 -11.56 7.69 11.65
N LYS A 77 -12.47 7.87 12.59
CA LYS A 77 -13.86 8.32 12.34
C LYS A 77 -13.95 9.58 11.48
N ASP A 78 -13.01 10.50 11.67
CA ASP A 78 -12.99 11.78 10.98
C ASP A 78 -12.20 11.78 9.67
N LEU A 79 -11.71 10.65 9.21
CA LEU A 79 -10.95 10.52 7.99
C LEU A 79 -11.82 10.03 6.83
N LYS A 80 -11.57 10.52 5.63
CA LYS A 80 -12.23 10.05 4.41
C LYS A 80 -11.58 8.77 3.92
N VAL A 81 -12.20 7.62 4.21
CA VAL A 81 -11.68 6.28 3.88
C VAL A 81 -12.57 5.63 2.82
N ILE A 82 -11.97 5.22 1.71
CA ILE A 82 -12.61 4.49 0.61
C ILE A 82 -12.13 3.04 0.68
N LYS A 83 -13.07 2.12 0.97
CA LYS A 83 -12.82 0.68 1.04
C LYS A 83 -13.10 0.03 -0.31
N THR A 84 -12.19 -0.82 -0.77
CA THR A 84 -12.26 -1.48 -2.09
C THR A 84 -12.28 -3.00 -1.98
N GLY A 85 -12.72 -3.65 -3.03
CA GLY A 85 -12.56 -5.10 -3.15
C GLY A 85 -11.11 -5.53 -3.33
N THR A 86 -10.87 -6.83 -3.22
CA THR A 86 -9.60 -7.48 -3.57
C THR A 86 -9.85 -8.87 -4.15
N PHE A 87 -8.87 -9.37 -4.88
CA PHE A 87 -8.84 -10.76 -5.35
C PHE A 87 -7.58 -11.43 -4.82
N GLU A 88 -7.73 -12.31 -3.84
CA GLU A 88 -6.62 -12.97 -3.15
C GLU A 88 -6.72 -14.49 -3.26
N PRO A 89 -6.30 -15.09 -4.38
CA PRO A 89 -6.43 -16.54 -4.60
C PRO A 89 -5.62 -17.36 -3.59
N LEU A 90 -4.52 -16.83 -3.06
CA LEU A 90 -3.75 -17.50 -2.00
C LEU A 90 -4.52 -17.64 -0.67
N LYS A 91 -5.55 -16.83 -0.43
CA LYS A 91 -6.45 -16.98 0.73
C LYS A 91 -7.25 -18.30 0.64
N TRP A 92 -7.68 -18.66 -0.57
CA TRP A 92 -8.37 -19.93 -0.82
C TRP A 92 -7.42 -21.11 -0.65
N TYR A 93 -6.21 -20.97 -1.14
CA TYR A 93 -5.18 -21.99 -1.05
C TYR A 93 -4.77 -22.26 0.42
N SER A 94 -4.54 -21.25 1.25
CA SER A 94 -4.24 -21.45 2.66
C SER A 94 -5.37 -22.14 3.40
N ARG A 95 -6.64 -21.82 3.11
CA ARG A 95 -7.81 -22.48 3.70
C ARG A 95 -7.89 -23.97 3.39
N ILE A 96 -7.53 -24.37 2.15
CA ILE A 96 -7.53 -25.76 1.72
C ILE A 96 -6.43 -26.55 2.43
N ILE A 97 -5.27 -25.92 2.69
CA ILE A 97 -4.09 -26.61 3.22
C ILE A 97 -4.10 -26.69 4.74
N THR A 98 -4.45 -25.61 5.42
CA THR A 98 -4.34 -25.54 6.89
C THR A 98 -5.62 -25.94 7.59
N GLY A 99 -6.75 -26.08 6.87
CA GLY A 99 -8.07 -26.34 7.46
C GLY A 99 -8.57 -25.22 8.37
N ASP A 100 -7.78 -24.20 8.62
CA ASP A 100 -8.08 -23.14 9.57
C ASP A 100 -8.50 -21.86 8.82
N LYS A 101 -9.73 -21.40 9.11
CA LYS A 101 -10.34 -20.22 8.48
C LYS A 101 -9.69 -18.89 8.92
N LYS A 102 -8.86 -18.90 9.96
CA LYS A 102 -8.35 -17.69 10.64
C LYS A 102 -6.89 -17.37 10.36
N ILE A 103 -6.12 -18.26 9.76
CA ILE A 103 -4.69 -18.00 9.52
C ILE A 103 -4.53 -17.15 8.26
N GLY A 104 -4.25 -15.87 8.44
CA GLY A 104 -3.80 -14.98 7.36
C GLY A 104 -2.50 -15.50 6.76
N ILE A 105 -2.25 -15.18 5.47
CA ILE A 105 -0.98 -15.57 4.83
C ILE A 105 0.16 -14.84 5.55
N PRO A 106 1.09 -15.55 6.22
CA PRO A 106 2.20 -14.90 6.90
C PRO A 106 3.03 -14.09 5.90
N GLN A 107 3.47 -12.90 6.30
CA GLN A 107 4.42 -12.10 5.50
C GLN A 107 5.86 -12.58 5.68
N GLY A 108 6.12 -13.51 6.58
CA GLY A 108 7.44 -13.98 6.97
C GLY A 108 7.88 -15.30 6.36
N GLU A 109 8.93 -15.84 6.97
CA GLU A 109 9.64 -17.05 6.58
C GLU A 109 8.74 -18.29 6.65
N VAL A 110 8.78 -19.12 5.60
CA VAL A 110 8.08 -20.43 5.58
C VAL A 110 9.11 -21.50 5.90
N LYS A 111 9.24 -21.86 7.18
CA LYS A 111 10.08 -22.99 7.62
C LYS A 111 9.30 -24.29 7.49
N THR A 112 9.55 -25.09 6.46
CA THR A 112 9.02 -26.44 6.41
C THR A 112 9.87 -27.39 5.55
N ASN A 113 9.99 -28.63 6.01
CA ASN A 113 10.60 -29.73 5.26
C ASN A 113 9.63 -30.46 4.32
N ASN A 114 8.37 -30.02 4.23
CA ASN A 114 7.35 -30.68 3.42
C ASN A 114 7.43 -30.19 1.96
N LEU A 115 7.51 -31.11 0.99
CA LEU A 115 7.57 -30.83 -0.44
C LEU A 115 6.39 -29.97 -0.93
N PHE A 116 5.22 -30.19 -0.38
CA PHE A 116 4.01 -29.42 -0.69
C PHE A 116 4.13 -27.94 -0.29
N MET A 117 4.71 -27.67 0.87
CA MET A 117 4.96 -26.30 1.32
C MET A 117 6.04 -25.61 0.50
N LYS A 118 7.06 -26.35 0.02
CA LYS A 118 8.05 -25.82 -0.92
C LYS A 118 7.41 -25.43 -2.25
N LEU A 119 6.51 -26.26 -2.77
CA LEU A 119 5.72 -25.95 -3.97
C LEU A 119 4.84 -24.72 -3.77
N ALA A 120 4.20 -24.60 -2.62
CA ALA A 120 3.40 -23.44 -2.25
C ALA A 120 4.24 -22.15 -2.20
N ALA A 121 5.42 -22.21 -1.58
CA ALA A 121 6.36 -21.10 -1.52
C ALA A 121 6.85 -20.72 -2.94
N TYR A 122 7.13 -21.71 -3.79
CA TYR A 122 7.50 -21.50 -5.19
C TYR A 122 6.38 -20.80 -5.97
N ILE A 123 5.15 -21.28 -5.87
CA ILE A 123 3.98 -20.65 -6.53
C ILE A 123 3.80 -19.22 -6.03
N ARG A 124 3.81 -19.01 -4.71
CA ARG A 124 3.71 -17.67 -4.10
C ARG A 124 4.82 -16.75 -4.60
N GLY A 125 6.07 -17.23 -4.62
CA GLY A 125 7.23 -16.42 -4.98
C GLY A 125 7.30 -16.05 -6.46
N ASN A 126 6.80 -16.89 -7.37
CA ASN A 126 6.97 -16.71 -8.80
C ASN A 126 5.74 -16.15 -9.54
N PHE A 127 4.54 -16.43 -9.05
CA PHE A 127 3.30 -15.97 -9.70
C PHE A 127 2.71 -14.72 -9.07
N PHE A 128 3.04 -14.43 -7.80
CA PHE A 128 2.54 -13.27 -7.06
C PHE A 128 3.66 -12.26 -6.82
N VAL A 129 4.02 -11.53 -7.85
CA VAL A 129 5.10 -10.52 -7.84
C VAL A 129 4.49 -9.13 -7.90
N PRO A 130 4.86 -8.24 -6.97
CA PRO A 130 5.89 -8.35 -5.94
C PRO A 130 5.48 -9.15 -4.71
N ASP A 131 4.19 -9.27 -4.42
CA ASP A 131 3.67 -9.90 -3.21
C ASP A 131 2.27 -10.49 -3.40
N ALA A 132 1.77 -11.18 -2.37
CA ALA A 132 0.49 -11.88 -2.38
C ALA A 132 -0.75 -10.95 -2.52
N ARG A 133 -0.59 -9.64 -2.39
CA ARG A 133 -1.66 -8.65 -2.48
C ARG A 133 -1.79 -8.02 -3.88
N ILE A 134 -1.07 -8.54 -4.86
CA ILE A 134 -1.09 -8.05 -6.24
C ILE A 134 -2.50 -7.99 -6.84
N GLY A 135 -3.40 -8.86 -6.43
CA GLY A 135 -4.79 -8.88 -6.87
C GLY A 135 -5.63 -7.66 -6.41
N TRP A 136 -5.16 -6.91 -5.41
CA TRP A 136 -5.80 -5.68 -4.97
C TRP A 136 -5.58 -4.50 -5.93
N ILE A 137 -4.49 -4.49 -6.68
CA ILE A 137 -4.09 -3.35 -7.52
C ILE A 137 -5.22 -2.87 -8.43
N LYS A 138 -5.96 -3.78 -9.07
CA LYS A 138 -7.05 -3.43 -10.01
C LYS A 138 -8.16 -2.62 -9.33
N PHE A 139 -8.52 -2.99 -8.12
CA PHE A 139 -9.59 -2.35 -7.35
C PHE A 139 -9.13 -0.98 -6.81
N ALA A 140 -7.96 -0.92 -6.21
CA ALA A 140 -7.37 0.32 -5.72
C ALA A 140 -7.11 1.32 -6.87
N TYR A 141 -6.65 0.84 -8.03
CA TYR A 141 -6.44 1.66 -9.21
C TYR A 141 -7.74 2.34 -9.68
N ARG A 142 -8.82 1.58 -9.82
CA ARG A 142 -10.11 2.13 -10.24
C ARG A 142 -10.60 3.20 -9.29
N ALA A 143 -10.65 2.88 -7.99
CA ALA A 143 -11.08 3.83 -6.97
C ALA A 143 -10.21 5.11 -6.96
N ALA A 144 -8.87 4.95 -7.09
CA ALA A 144 -7.96 6.09 -7.12
C ALA A 144 -8.11 6.91 -8.41
N PHE A 145 -8.32 6.26 -9.55
CA PHE A 145 -8.51 6.92 -10.84
C PHE A 145 -9.73 7.85 -10.81
N ASP A 146 -10.87 7.34 -10.34
CA ASP A 146 -12.11 8.11 -10.24
C ASP A 146 -11.96 9.24 -9.20
N LEU A 147 -11.42 8.94 -8.03
CA LEU A 147 -11.23 9.91 -6.96
C LEU A 147 -10.28 11.06 -7.36
N ILE A 148 -9.18 10.77 -8.07
CA ILE A 148 -8.25 11.80 -8.54
C ILE A 148 -8.97 12.76 -9.50
N LYS A 149 -9.79 12.24 -10.40
CA LYS A 149 -10.58 13.02 -11.37
C LYS A 149 -11.61 13.91 -10.66
N GLU A 150 -12.40 13.32 -9.76
CA GLU A 150 -13.47 14.00 -9.05
C GLU A 150 -12.95 15.08 -8.09
N GLU A 151 -11.95 14.71 -7.29
CA GLU A 151 -11.43 15.57 -6.22
C GLU A 151 -10.24 16.43 -6.68
N LYS A 152 -9.75 16.29 -7.92
CA LYS A 152 -8.60 17.00 -8.49
C LYS A 152 -7.33 16.87 -7.63
N ILE A 153 -7.08 15.66 -7.14
CA ILE A 153 -5.96 15.37 -6.24
C ILE A 153 -4.64 15.46 -7.00
N LYS A 154 -3.67 16.18 -6.43
CA LYS A 154 -2.33 16.38 -7.00
C LYS A 154 -1.19 15.86 -6.12
N LYS A 155 -1.50 15.26 -4.97
CA LYS A 155 -0.50 14.70 -4.05
C LYS A 155 -0.92 13.30 -3.66
N ILE A 156 -0.05 12.33 -3.90
CA ILE A 156 -0.30 10.92 -3.62
C ILE A 156 0.84 10.36 -2.79
N ILE A 157 0.50 9.55 -1.81
CA ILE A 157 1.43 8.77 -1.01
C ILE A 157 1.01 7.30 -1.12
N THR A 158 1.97 6.43 -1.39
CA THR A 158 1.77 4.98 -1.35
C THR A 158 2.66 4.38 -0.28
N THR A 159 2.16 3.47 0.54
CA THR A 159 2.95 2.83 1.60
C THR A 159 2.99 1.31 1.44
N GLY A 160 4.15 0.75 1.65
CA GLY A 160 4.44 -0.68 1.63
C GLY A 160 5.28 -1.13 2.84
N PRO A 161 5.28 -2.44 3.19
CA PRO A 161 4.55 -3.51 2.53
C PRO A 161 3.02 -3.47 2.72
N PRO A 162 2.24 -4.05 1.76
CA PRO A 162 2.68 -4.77 0.57
C PRO A 162 3.17 -3.80 -0.53
N HIS A 163 4.24 -4.19 -1.22
CA HIS A 163 4.86 -3.33 -2.24
C HIS A 163 4.05 -3.23 -3.52
N SER A 164 3.12 -4.17 -3.76
CA SER A 164 2.10 -4.07 -4.81
C SER A 164 1.29 -2.77 -4.74
N THR A 165 1.15 -2.15 -3.57
CA THR A 165 0.50 -0.85 -3.38
C THR A 165 1.12 0.24 -4.26
N HIS A 166 2.45 0.24 -4.40
CA HIS A 166 3.15 1.25 -5.19
C HIS A 166 2.85 1.15 -6.69
N LEU A 167 2.51 -0.06 -7.17
CA LEU A 167 2.15 -0.28 -8.57
C LEU A 167 0.82 0.38 -8.95
N VAL A 168 -0.03 0.72 -7.97
CA VAL A 168 -1.25 1.50 -8.21
C VAL A 168 -0.88 2.89 -8.71
N ALA A 169 -0.03 3.62 -7.99
CA ALA A 169 0.40 4.97 -8.37
C ALA A 169 1.27 4.95 -9.64
N LEU A 170 2.13 3.94 -9.82
CA LEU A 170 2.90 3.77 -11.05
C LEU A 170 2.00 3.65 -12.29
N ARG A 171 0.84 2.98 -12.17
CA ARG A 171 -0.14 2.88 -13.26
C ARG A 171 -0.90 4.19 -13.47
N LEU A 172 -1.27 4.88 -12.38
CA LEU A 172 -1.97 6.17 -12.42
C LEU A 172 -1.12 7.26 -13.09
N ARG A 173 0.21 7.21 -12.94
CA ARG A 173 1.17 8.14 -13.55
C ARG A 173 1.08 8.21 -15.08
N LYS A 174 0.54 7.17 -15.71
CA LYS A 174 0.31 7.15 -17.16
C LYS A 174 -0.85 8.05 -17.61
N HIS A 175 -1.71 8.45 -16.71
CA HIS A 175 -2.95 9.19 -17.01
C HIS A 175 -3.04 10.54 -16.31
N TYR A 176 -2.31 10.70 -15.20
CA TYR A 176 -2.35 11.90 -14.36
C TYR A 176 -0.97 12.37 -13.99
N ASP A 177 -0.79 13.67 -13.95
CA ASP A 177 0.38 14.30 -13.32
C ASP A 177 0.06 14.65 -11.86
N PHE A 178 0.90 14.15 -10.94
CA PHE A 178 0.78 14.37 -9.51
C PHE A 178 2.13 14.22 -8.81
N ASN A 179 2.27 14.86 -7.67
CA ASN A 179 3.43 14.67 -6.78
C ASN A 179 3.25 13.36 -6.01
N TRP A 180 4.14 12.40 -6.26
CA TRP A 180 4.05 11.05 -5.69
C TRP A 180 5.22 10.77 -4.76
N TRP A 181 4.89 10.40 -3.51
CA TRP A 181 5.83 9.91 -2.51
C TRP A 181 5.60 8.44 -2.23
N VAL A 182 6.68 7.68 -2.21
CA VAL A 182 6.71 6.24 -1.93
C VAL A 182 7.23 6.04 -0.52
N ASP A 183 6.46 5.41 0.35
CA ASP A 183 6.91 5.05 1.71
C ASP A 183 7.31 3.58 1.74
N LEU A 184 8.62 3.33 1.79
CA LEU A 184 9.22 2.01 1.92
C LEU A 184 9.60 1.81 3.39
N ARG A 185 8.71 1.17 4.16
CA ARG A 185 8.96 0.87 5.57
C ARG A 185 9.98 -0.26 5.75
N ASP A 186 9.93 -1.24 4.84
CA ASP A 186 10.83 -2.39 4.80
C ASP A 186 11.49 -2.49 3.42
N PRO A 187 12.68 -3.14 3.32
CA PRO A 187 13.29 -3.43 2.03
C PRO A 187 12.32 -4.23 1.14
N TRP A 188 12.30 -3.91 -0.14
CA TRP A 188 11.42 -4.61 -1.08
C TRP A 188 12.10 -5.88 -1.62
N THR A 189 13.06 -5.73 -2.53
CA THR A 189 13.74 -6.91 -3.11
C THR A 189 14.85 -7.45 -2.22
N ASP A 190 15.43 -6.61 -1.37
CA ASP A 190 16.51 -6.96 -0.45
C ASP A 190 16.05 -7.57 0.88
N ILE A 191 14.75 -7.88 1.01
CA ILE A 191 14.22 -8.45 2.25
C ILE A 191 14.62 -9.92 2.39
N PHE A 192 15.08 -10.30 3.59
CA PHE A 192 15.72 -11.60 3.84
C PHE A 192 14.84 -12.82 3.52
N TYR A 193 13.53 -12.74 3.76
CA TYR A 193 12.62 -13.87 3.55
C TYR A 193 12.31 -14.15 2.06
N ASN A 194 12.73 -13.29 1.13
CA ASN A 194 12.62 -13.56 -0.31
C ASN A 194 13.41 -14.80 -0.72
N THR A 195 14.48 -15.15 0.00
CA THR A 195 15.29 -16.38 -0.24
C THR A 195 14.48 -17.64 0.00
N SER A 196 13.53 -17.62 0.94
CA SER A 196 12.68 -18.77 1.28
C SER A 196 11.54 -19.01 0.28
N LEU A 197 11.35 -18.13 -0.72
CA LEU A 197 10.27 -18.23 -1.71
C LEU A 197 10.66 -18.98 -2.98
N TYR A 198 11.87 -19.56 -3.06
CA TYR A 198 12.37 -20.31 -4.23
C TYR A 198 12.13 -19.57 -5.56
N ARG A 199 12.40 -18.28 -5.59
CA ARG A 199 12.17 -17.42 -6.76
C ARG A 199 13.13 -17.75 -7.89
N SER A 200 12.62 -17.86 -9.12
CA SER A 200 13.43 -17.98 -10.32
C SER A 200 14.21 -16.69 -10.60
N LYS A 201 15.34 -16.79 -11.29
CA LYS A 201 16.15 -15.62 -11.71
C LYS A 201 15.30 -14.59 -12.48
N LYS A 202 14.39 -15.08 -13.35
CA LYS A 202 13.46 -14.24 -14.11
C LYS A 202 12.51 -13.45 -13.20
N THR A 203 12.02 -14.10 -12.15
CA THR A 203 11.13 -13.47 -11.16
C THR A 203 11.87 -12.41 -10.35
N VAL A 204 13.07 -12.73 -9.86
CA VAL A 204 13.91 -11.78 -9.13
C VAL A 204 14.18 -10.52 -10.00
N SER A 205 14.66 -10.71 -11.23
CA SER A 205 14.94 -9.60 -12.15
C SER A 205 13.70 -8.77 -12.47
N ARG A 206 12.52 -9.41 -12.57
CA ARG A 206 11.25 -8.70 -12.75
C ARG A 206 10.92 -7.82 -11.55
N ASP A 207 11.09 -8.36 -10.35
CA ASP A 207 10.77 -7.67 -9.10
C ASP A 207 11.70 -6.47 -8.86
N GLU A 208 13.01 -6.67 -9.08
CA GLU A 208 14.03 -5.60 -9.04
C GLU A 208 13.71 -4.47 -10.04
N ARG A 209 13.26 -4.83 -11.23
CA ARG A 209 12.84 -3.84 -12.24
C ARG A 209 11.63 -3.04 -11.78
N LEU A 210 10.65 -3.71 -11.14
CA LEU A 210 9.47 -3.03 -10.60
C LEU A 210 9.84 -2.07 -9.47
N GLU A 211 10.68 -2.48 -8.54
CA GLU A 211 11.19 -1.62 -7.47
C GLU A 211 11.91 -0.39 -8.05
N LYS A 212 12.84 -0.61 -8.97
CA LYS A 212 13.56 0.48 -9.65
C LYS A 212 12.62 1.44 -10.36
N GLN A 213 11.63 0.92 -11.11
CA GLN A 213 10.64 1.76 -11.79
C GLN A 213 9.83 2.60 -10.82
N VAL A 214 9.38 2.02 -9.70
CA VAL A 214 8.64 2.74 -8.66
C VAL A 214 9.48 3.87 -8.09
N ILE A 215 10.69 3.58 -7.66
CA ILE A 215 11.59 4.57 -7.06
C ILE A 215 11.91 5.69 -8.06
N GLN A 216 12.22 5.37 -9.31
CA GLN A 216 12.61 6.37 -10.33
C GLN A 216 11.44 7.25 -10.80
N ASN A 217 10.20 6.76 -10.77
CA ASN A 217 9.03 7.52 -11.17
C ASN A 217 8.37 8.30 -10.02
N ALA A 218 8.79 8.09 -8.79
CA ALA A 218 8.35 8.87 -7.64
C ALA A 218 9.02 10.24 -7.60
N ASN A 219 8.40 11.21 -6.94
CA ASN A 219 9.01 12.52 -6.65
C ASN A 219 9.89 12.48 -5.39
N GLY A 220 9.75 11.43 -4.59
CA GLY A 220 10.60 11.17 -3.43
C GLY A 220 10.25 9.85 -2.77
N VAL A 221 11.17 9.36 -1.96
CA VAL A 221 11.04 8.11 -1.22
C VAL A 221 11.20 8.39 0.27
N ILE A 222 10.24 7.90 1.04
CA ILE A 222 10.27 7.91 2.50
C ILE A 222 10.74 6.53 2.96
N THR A 223 11.65 6.48 3.94
CA THR A 223 12.08 5.24 4.59
C THR A 223 11.85 5.33 6.09
N SER A 224 11.60 4.20 6.75
CA SER A 224 11.46 4.14 8.21
C SER A 224 12.81 4.11 8.92
N ALA A 225 13.88 3.73 8.23
CA ALA A 225 15.24 3.62 8.74
C ALA A 225 16.24 4.20 7.74
N ASP A 226 17.39 4.58 8.25
CA ASP A 226 18.53 5.08 7.50
C ASP A 226 19.62 3.99 7.32
N GLY A 227 20.83 4.39 6.95
CA GLY A 227 21.99 3.54 6.86
C GLY A 227 21.99 2.60 5.65
N ILE A 228 22.22 1.31 5.88
CA ILE A 228 22.38 0.31 4.83
C ILE A 228 21.17 0.25 3.89
N PHE A 229 19.97 0.42 4.43
CA PHE A 229 18.75 0.36 3.62
C PHE A 229 18.71 1.49 2.58
N ILE A 230 18.87 2.74 3.01
CA ILE A 230 18.92 3.89 2.09
C ILE A 230 20.07 3.78 1.10
N ASN A 231 21.26 3.34 1.54
CA ASN A 231 22.39 3.22 0.65
C ASN A 231 22.14 2.25 -0.50
N LYS A 232 21.49 1.11 -0.22
CA LYS A 232 21.06 0.17 -1.28
C LYS A 232 20.05 0.79 -2.24
N LEU A 233 19.09 1.58 -1.75
CA LEU A 233 18.14 2.27 -2.60
C LEU A 233 18.79 3.35 -3.47
N LYS A 234 19.77 4.09 -2.93
CA LYS A 234 20.56 5.08 -3.69
C LYS A 234 21.33 4.45 -4.85
N LEU A 235 21.84 3.22 -4.70
CA LEU A 235 22.48 2.50 -5.81
C LEU A 235 21.49 2.19 -6.94
N LYS A 236 20.21 1.97 -6.63
CA LYS A 236 19.16 1.72 -7.63
C LYS A 236 18.66 3.01 -8.32
N ALA A 237 18.74 4.15 -7.62
CA ALA A 237 18.29 5.45 -8.11
C ALA A 237 19.13 6.60 -7.48
N PRO A 238 20.34 6.88 -7.97
CA PRO A 238 21.26 7.85 -7.36
C PRO A 238 20.73 9.27 -7.26
N ASN A 239 19.90 9.68 -8.21
CA ASN A 239 19.37 11.05 -8.30
C ASN A 239 18.02 11.21 -7.59
N GLN A 240 17.53 10.18 -6.88
CA GLN A 240 16.25 10.22 -6.21
C GLN A 240 16.37 10.90 -4.84
N LYS A 241 15.31 11.62 -4.47
CA LYS A 241 15.18 12.24 -3.14
C LYS A 241 14.75 11.21 -2.10
N PHE A 242 15.55 11.04 -1.05
CA PHE A 242 15.24 10.17 0.08
C PHE A 242 15.07 10.99 1.35
N VAL A 243 14.08 10.61 2.16
CA VAL A 243 13.79 11.20 3.46
C VAL A 243 13.53 10.08 4.46
N THR A 244 14.23 10.09 5.58
CA THR A 244 13.96 9.15 6.68
C THR A 244 12.93 9.76 7.63
N LEU A 245 11.84 9.03 7.84
CA LEU A 245 10.84 9.32 8.86
C LEU A 245 10.68 8.08 9.73
N PRO A 246 11.22 8.04 10.95
CA PRO A 246 11.08 6.89 11.86
C PRO A 246 9.62 6.58 12.21
N ASN A 247 9.38 5.34 12.68
CA ASN A 247 8.07 4.93 13.21
C ASN A 247 7.79 5.59 14.57
#